data_b39ae703f95f4b8ec256711ee35db0ec
#
_entry.id   b39ae703f95f4b8ec256711ee35db0ec
#
_cell.length_a   1.000
_cell.length_b   1.000
_cell.length_c   1.000
_cell.angle_alpha   90.00
_cell.angle_beta   90.00
_cell.angle_gamma   90.00
#
_symmetry.space_group_name_H-M   'P 1'
#
loop_
_entity.id
_entity.type
_entity.pdbx_description
1 polymer ?
#
loop_
_entity_poly.entity_id
_entity_poly.type
_entity_poly.pdbx_seq_one_letter_code
_entity_poly.pdbx_strand_id
1 'polypeptide(L)'
;YAKYSYDDVAAAFGTTDFSKVDRFHVGAANGDIEVISVKYIVEKSTEPVDPVDPVDPDKPEQDPYVSIFWGAKSCGSWGQAVSVMTSKNYGSLDVSYLSANGYFYVEYSGTENELELILQSWSGGASWARVQPSETGRANDHYYAKFTYADCVKELGTGFDKLDQLHAAAKNGDITVYSICYCTPAR
;
A
#
# COMPACT_ATOMS: atom_id res chain seq x y z
N TYR A 1 8.06 12.47 20.24
CA TYR A 1 8.54 11.95 18.97
C TYR A 1 9.99 12.35 18.73
N ALA A 2 10.75 11.56 17.94
CA ALA A 2 12.06 11.94 17.43
C ALA A 2 11.94 12.18 15.91
N LYS A 3 12.58 13.25 15.43
CA LYS A 3 12.68 13.57 14.00
C LYS A 3 14.15 13.58 13.62
N TYR A 4 14.50 12.86 12.57
CA TYR A 4 15.83 12.85 11.98
C TYR A 4 15.72 13.40 10.57
N SER A 5 16.56 14.39 10.21
CA SER A 5 16.59 14.89 8.85
C SER A 5 17.26 13.89 7.90
N TYR A 6 17.01 14.05 6.61
CA TYR A 6 17.72 13.27 5.59
C TYR A 6 19.24 13.42 5.73
N ASP A 7 19.71 14.67 5.95
CA ASP A 7 21.14 14.97 6.06
C ASP A 7 21.77 14.32 7.29
N ASP A 8 21.07 14.30 8.44
CA ASP A 8 21.55 13.62 9.65
C ASP A 8 21.72 12.11 9.41
N VAL A 9 20.75 11.51 8.74
CA VAL A 9 20.79 10.07 8.41
C VAL A 9 21.89 9.80 7.37
N ALA A 10 21.99 10.60 6.31
CA ALA A 10 23.02 10.47 5.29
C ALA A 10 24.43 10.63 5.87
N ALA A 11 24.63 11.58 6.77
CA ALA A 11 25.92 11.77 7.46
C ALA A 11 26.28 10.56 8.34
N ALA A 12 25.30 9.99 9.06
CA ALA A 12 25.51 8.80 9.89
C ALA A 12 25.85 7.56 9.07
N PHE A 13 25.26 7.41 7.90
CA PHE A 13 25.56 6.30 6.96
C PHE A 13 26.81 6.52 6.10
N GLY A 14 27.27 7.75 6.01
CA GLY A 14 28.39 8.14 5.13
C GLY A 14 28.05 8.09 3.64
N THR A 15 26.78 8.13 3.28
CA THR A 15 26.29 8.12 1.91
C THR A 15 24.94 8.81 1.76
N THR A 16 24.72 9.43 0.61
CA THR A 16 23.42 9.94 0.16
C THR A 16 22.65 8.92 -0.70
N ASP A 17 23.28 7.79 -1.02
CA ASP A 17 22.65 6.72 -1.80
C ASP A 17 22.02 5.68 -0.88
N PHE A 18 20.74 5.88 -0.56
CA PHE A 18 19.98 4.98 0.30
C PHE A 18 19.59 3.65 -0.38
N SER A 19 19.85 3.49 -1.69
CA SER A 19 19.62 2.21 -2.38
C SER A 19 20.49 1.06 -1.81
N LYS A 20 21.55 1.43 -1.06
CA LYS A 20 22.46 0.49 -0.40
C LYS A 20 22.15 0.24 1.08
N VAL A 21 21.07 0.80 1.59
CA VAL A 21 20.65 0.59 2.98
C VAL A 21 19.79 -0.67 3.05
N ASP A 22 20.36 -1.73 3.60
CA ASP A 22 19.66 -3.02 3.72
C ASP A 22 18.68 -3.06 4.90
N ARG A 23 18.93 -2.27 5.93
CA ARG A 23 18.15 -2.30 7.18
C ARG A 23 18.08 -0.95 7.85
N PHE A 24 16.93 -0.67 8.43
CA PHE A 24 16.69 0.44 9.33
C PHE A 24 16.16 -0.09 10.66
N HIS A 25 16.80 0.32 11.77
CA HIS A 25 16.39 -0.09 13.10
C HIS A 25 16.08 1.12 13.96
N VAL A 26 15.00 1.05 14.71
CA VAL A 26 14.71 1.97 15.80
C VAL A 26 14.97 1.24 17.11
N GLY A 27 15.85 1.79 17.93
CA GLY A 27 16.25 1.16 19.18
C GLY A 27 16.32 2.17 20.33
N ALA A 28 16.27 1.65 21.54
CA ALA A 28 16.54 2.41 22.75
C ALA A 28 18.04 2.42 23.07
N ALA A 29 18.58 3.60 23.39
CA ALA A 29 19.95 3.70 23.90
C ALA A 29 20.02 3.31 25.39
N ASN A 30 19.05 3.76 26.17
CA ASN A 30 18.92 3.45 27.60
C ASN A 30 17.44 3.37 27.97
N GLY A 31 17.04 2.30 28.65
CA GLY A 31 15.67 2.07 29.07
C GLY A 31 14.78 1.48 27.97
N ASP A 32 13.52 1.35 28.28
CA ASP A 32 12.51 0.78 27.38
C ASP A 32 11.85 1.85 26.53
N ILE A 33 11.58 1.52 25.25
CA ILE A 33 10.79 2.36 24.37
C ILE A 33 9.67 1.54 23.74
N GLU A 34 8.56 2.19 23.48
CA GLU A 34 7.50 1.70 22.62
C GLU A 34 7.52 2.47 21.31
N VAL A 35 7.68 1.77 20.19
CA VAL A 35 7.64 2.38 18.86
C VAL A 35 6.23 2.24 18.31
N ILE A 36 5.47 3.34 18.30
CA ILE A 36 4.08 3.37 17.82
C ILE A 36 4.05 3.46 16.30
N SER A 37 4.93 4.25 15.70
CA SER A 37 5.04 4.36 14.25
C SER A 37 6.38 4.92 13.82
N VAL A 38 6.80 4.56 12.60
CA VAL A 38 7.93 5.18 11.89
C VAL A 38 7.39 5.67 10.54
N LYS A 39 7.63 6.95 10.22
CA LYS A 39 7.19 7.55 8.96
C LYS A 39 8.34 8.26 8.27
N TYR A 40 8.50 8.07 6.97
CA TYR A 40 9.30 8.91 6.12
C TYR A 40 8.41 10.02 5.55
N ILE A 41 8.79 11.27 5.77
CA ILE A 41 8.01 12.43 5.33
C ILE A 41 8.84 13.18 4.29
N VAL A 42 8.31 13.31 3.08
CA VAL A 42 8.85 14.19 2.06
C VAL A 42 8.15 15.54 2.23
N GLU A 43 8.89 16.55 2.68
CA GLU A 43 8.38 17.92 2.70
C GLU A 43 8.31 18.41 1.25
N LYS A 44 7.11 18.83 0.82
CA LYS A 44 6.96 19.43 -0.50
C LYS A 44 7.81 20.69 -0.55
N SER A 45 8.84 20.71 -1.40
CA SER A 45 9.68 21.89 -1.60
C SER A 45 8.81 23.10 -1.94
N THR A 46 8.97 24.20 -1.19
CA THR A 46 8.38 25.51 -1.49
C THR A 46 9.31 26.35 -2.36
N GLU A 47 10.36 25.75 -2.91
CA GLU A 47 11.22 26.47 -3.84
C GLU A 47 10.47 26.85 -5.11
N PRO A 48 10.80 28.02 -5.71
CA PRO A 48 10.23 28.39 -7.01
C PRO A 48 10.53 27.28 -8.01
N VAL A 49 9.50 26.78 -8.66
CA VAL A 49 9.61 25.73 -9.68
C VAL A 49 10.52 26.27 -10.78
N ASP A 50 11.74 25.76 -10.89
CA ASP A 50 12.54 25.92 -12.10
C ASP A 50 11.71 25.49 -13.31
N PRO A 51 11.90 26.10 -14.49
CA PRO A 51 11.12 25.75 -15.66
C PRO A 51 11.14 24.22 -15.83
N VAL A 52 9.97 23.62 -15.72
CA VAL A 52 9.75 22.19 -15.81
C VAL A 52 10.49 21.64 -17.01
N ASP A 53 11.47 20.78 -16.81
CA ASP A 53 12.04 19.99 -17.90
C ASP A 53 10.88 19.38 -18.72
N PRO A 54 10.96 19.37 -20.06
CA PRO A 54 9.91 18.84 -20.87
C PRO A 54 9.54 17.44 -20.36
N VAL A 55 8.28 17.27 -19.97
CA VAL A 55 7.74 15.99 -19.50
C VAL A 55 8.07 14.97 -20.58
N ASP A 56 8.84 13.95 -20.22
CA ASP A 56 9.11 12.81 -21.11
C ASP A 56 7.75 12.16 -21.43
N PRO A 57 7.23 12.27 -22.65
CA PRO A 57 5.90 11.78 -23.00
C PRO A 57 5.79 10.27 -22.93
N ASP A 58 6.92 9.56 -22.81
CA ASP A 58 6.97 8.10 -22.77
C ASP A 58 7.10 7.54 -21.33
N LYS A 59 7.23 8.41 -20.32
CA LYS A 59 7.22 8.00 -18.91
C LYS A 59 5.81 8.10 -18.37
N PRO A 60 5.10 6.97 -18.09
CA PRO A 60 3.78 7.04 -17.50
C PRO A 60 3.87 7.76 -16.16
N GLU A 61 3.16 8.88 -16.03
CA GLU A 61 3.02 9.60 -14.78
C GLU A 61 2.38 8.63 -13.78
N GLN A 62 3.12 8.29 -12.72
CA GLN A 62 2.61 7.37 -11.71
C GLN A 62 1.59 8.12 -10.85
N ASP A 63 0.36 7.64 -10.82
CA ASP A 63 -0.68 8.17 -9.95
C ASP A 63 -0.19 8.27 -8.49
N PRO A 64 -0.51 9.35 -7.77
CA PRO A 64 -0.22 9.45 -6.35
C PRO A 64 -0.77 8.23 -5.61
N TYR A 65 0.02 7.63 -4.75
CA TYR A 65 -0.39 6.44 -4.02
C TYR A 65 -0.04 6.48 -2.53
N VAL A 66 -0.80 5.72 -1.76
CA VAL A 66 -0.53 5.42 -0.35
C VAL A 66 -0.14 3.95 -0.24
N SER A 67 1.03 3.67 0.32
CA SER A 67 1.46 2.29 0.56
C SER A 67 0.70 1.72 1.76
N ILE A 68 0.10 0.54 1.58
CA ILE A 68 -0.65 -0.20 2.61
C ILE A 68 0.17 -1.38 3.10
N PHE A 69 0.83 -2.08 2.19
CA PHE A 69 1.71 -3.20 2.49
C PHE A 69 2.90 -3.21 1.54
N TRP A 70 4.05 -3.58 2.08
CA TRP A 70 5.27 -3.85 1.33
C TRP A 70 6.01 -5.04 1.93
N GLY A 71 6.40 -5.98 1.10
CA GLY A 71 7.15 -7.18 1.52
C GLY A 71 6.79 -8.37 0.64
N ALA A 72 7.06 -9.58 1.14
CA ALA A 72 6.67 -10.82 0.47
C ALA A 72 5.87 -11.69 1.45
N LYS A 73 4.62 -11.97 1.12
CA LYS A 73 3.76 -12.85 1.88
C LYS A 73 3.05 -13.81 0.96
N SER A 74 3.17 -15.10 1.25
CA SER A 74 2.60 -16.18 0.44
C SER A 74 1.41 -16.83 1.13
N CYS A 75 0.48 -17.33 0.33
CA CYS A 75 -0.56 -18.26 0.78
C CYS A 75 -0.89 -19.24 -0.34
N GLY A 76 -1.46 -20.37 0.05
CA GLY A 76 -2.08 -21.33 -0.87
C GLY A 76 -3.53 -21.02 -1.16
N SER A 77 -4.18 -21.87 -1.92
CA SER A 77 -5.61 -21.78 -2.27
C SER A 77 -6.48 -21.48 -1.06
N TRP A 78 -7.39 -20.50 -1.22
CA TRP A 78 -8.31 -20.02 -0.18
C TRP A 78 -7.62 -19.34 1.01
N GLY A 79 -6.31 -19.15 0.96
CA GLY A 79 -5.53 -18.48 2.00
C GLY A 79 -5.52 -16.97 1.83
N GLN A 80 -5.12 -16.28 2.90
CA GLN A 80 -4.90 -14.84 2.95
C GLN A 80 -3.41 -14.59 3.09
N ALA A 81 -2.79 -14.04 2.06
CA ALA A 81 -1.37 -13.69 2.08
C ALA A 81 -1.12 -12.48 2.99
N VAL A 82 -1.97 -11.46 2.88
CA VAL A 82 -1.86 -10.22 3.64
C VAL A 82 -3.21 -9.90 4.27
N SER A 83 -3.18 -9.49 5.54
CA SER A 83 -4.36 -9.01 6.27
C SER A 83 -4.02 -7.70 6.95
N VAL A 84 -4.78 -6.64 6.68
CA VAL A 84 -4.55 -5.29 7.21
C VAL A 84 -5.83 -4.79 7.87
N MET A 85 -5.74 -4.43 9.14
CA MET A 85 -6.84 -3.79 9.88
C MET A 85 -6.78 -2.27 9.70
N THR A 86 -7.94 -1.63 9.75
CA THR A 86 -8.03 -0.18 9.71
C THR A 86 -7.60 0.46 11.03
N SER A 87 -7.24 1.74 10.99
CA SER A 87 -6.80 2.51 12.16
C SER A 87 -7.86 2.57 13.26
N LYS A 88 -9.15 2.54 12.93
CA LYS A 88 -10.24 2.47 13.92
C LYS A 88 -10.22 1.17 14.74
N ASN A 89 -9.58 0.13 14.22
CA ASN A 89 -9.40 -1.18 14.88
C ASN A 89 -7.93 -1.42 15.25
N TYR A 90 -7.20 -0.36 15.55
CA TYR A 90 -5.79 -0.38 15.94
C TYR A 90 -4.84 -0.92 14.88
N GLY A 91 -5.27 -0.92 13.61
CA GLY A 91 -4.44 -1.30 12.47
C GLY A 91 -3.74 -0.12 11.81
N SER A 92 -3.05 -0.39 10.71
CA SER A 92 -2.24 0.60 9.97
C SER A 92 -2.98 1.28 8.81
N LEU A 93 -4.12 0.74 8.36
CA LEU A 93 -4.86 1.27 7.21
C LEU A 93 -5.73 2.46 7.63
N ASP A 94 -5.32 3.66 7.25
CA ASP A 94 -6.15 4.86 7.43
C ASP A 94 -7.06 5.05 6.22
N VAL A 95 -8.36 4.79 6.40
CA VAL A 95 -9.36 4.88 5.34
C VAL A 95 -9.61 6.31 4.84
N SER A 96 -9.17 7.34 5.56
CA SER A 96 -9.31 8.74 5.13
C SER A 96 -8.49 9.06 3.87
N TYR A 97 -7.49 8.24 3.56
CA TYR A 97 -6.70 8.35 2.33
C TYR A 97 -7.33 7.64 1.13
N LEU A 98 -8.40 6.87 1.31
CA LEU A 98 -9.04 6.08 0.27
C LEU A 98 -10.14 6.90 -0.44
N SER A 99 -9.77 7.65 -1.44
CA SER A 99 -10.71 8.52 -2.19
C SER A 99 -11.61 7.73 -3.14
N ALA A 100 -12.80 8.28 -3.43
CA ALA A 100 -13.82 7.62 -4.24
C ALA A 100 -13.47 7.42 -5.73
N ASN A 101 -12.42 8.06 -6.23
CA ASN A 101 -11.92 7.89 -7.60
C ASN A 101 -10.65 7.03 -7.69
N GLY A 102 -10.24 6.44 -6.57
CA GLY A 102 -9.04 5.62 -6.49
C GLY A 102 -9.27 4.13 -6.73
N TYR A 103 -8.20 3.39 -6.62
CA TYR A 103 -8.19 1.94 -6.75
C TYR A 103 -7.07 1.32 -5.92
N PHE A 104 -7.28 0.09 -5.44
CA PHE A 104 -6.18 -0.72 -4.91
C PHE A 104 -5.38 -1.30 -6.07
N TYR A 105 -4.07 -1.20 -5.96
CA TYR A 105 -3.11 -1.83 -6.85
C TYR A 105 -2.30 -2.85 -6.04
N VAL A 106 -2.30 -4.09 -6.49
CA VAL A 106 -1.63 -5.20 -5.81
C VAL A 106 -0.67 -5.87 -6.76
N GLU A 107 0.60 -5.96 -6.38
CA GLU A 107 1.61 -6.75 -7.10
C GLU A 107 1.77 -8.11 -6.45
N TYR A 108 1.80 -9.14 -7.27
CA TYR A 108 1.91 -10.51 -6.81
C TYR A 108 2.60 -11.42 -7.85
N SER A 109 3.01 -12.60 -7.41
CA SER A 109 3.44 -13.70 -8.28
C SER A 109 2.71 -14.98 -7.92
N GLY A 110 2.97 -16.05 -8.66
CA GLY A 110 2.33 -17.34 -8.48
C GLY A 110 1.31 -17.63 -9.57
N THR A 111 0.15 -18.14 -9.21
CA THR A 111 -0.89 -18.49 -10.18
C THR A 111 -1.59 -17.24 -10.69
N GLU A 112 -1.56 -17.05 -12.02
CA GLU A 112 -2.15 -15.89 -12.68
C GLU A 112 -3.67 -15.83 -12.49
N ASN A 113 -4.20 -14.62 -12.27
CA ASN A 113 -5.64 -14.34 -12.06
C ASN A 113 -6.27 -15.00 -10.82
N GLU A 114 -5.46 -15.46 -9.88
CA GLU A 114 -5.96 -16.09 -8.65
C GLU A 114 -5.96 -15.14 -7.44
N LEU A 115 -5.54 -13.89 -7.61
CA LEU A 115 -5.65 -12.87 -6.57
C LEU A 115 -7.07 -12.30 -6.50
N GLU A 116 -7.57 -12.15 -5.29
CA GLU A 116 -8.78 -11.38 -4.97
C GLU A 116 -8.54 -10.48 -3.74
N LEU A 117 -9.32 -9.41 -3.60
CA LEU A 117 -9.43 -8.71 -2.33
C LEU A 117 -10.65 -9.21 -1.56
N ILE A 118 -10.47 -9.33 -0.23
CA ILE A 118 -11.57 -9.58 0.69
C ILE A 118 -11.67 -8.38 1.62
N LEU A 119 -12.83 -7.77 1.64
CA LEU A 119 -13.14 -6.61 2.48
C LEU A 119 -14.14 -7.01 3.55
N GLN A 120 -13.93 -6.51 4.76
CA GLN A 120 -14.83 -6.76 5.88
C GLN A 120 -15.35 -5.46 6.49
N SER A 121 -16.66 -5.44 6.75
CA SER A 121 -17.29 -4.43 7.61
C SER A 121 -18.07 -5.14 8.71
N TRP A 122 -17.76 -4.81 9.96
CA TRP A 122 -18.42 -5.44 11.13
C TRP A 122 -19.67 -4.70 11.58
N SER A 123 -19.91 -3.52 11.05
CA SER A 123 -20.98 -2.61 11.51
C SER A 123 -21.94 -2.10 10.46
N GLY A 124 -21.81 -2.47 9.20
CA GLY A 124 -22.70 -1.88 8.19
C GLY A 124 -22.56 -2.36 6.75
N GLY A 125 -21.77 -3.40 6.52
CA GLY A 125 -21.54 -3.99 5.20
C GLY A 125 -21.39 -5.50 5.26
N ALA A 126 -20.82 -6.08 4.22
CA ALA A 126 -20.54 -7.51 4.18
C ALA A 126 -19.43 -7.87 5.17
N SER A 127 -19.63 -8.95 5.92
CA SER A 127 -18.59 -9.50 6.80
C SER A 127 -17.47 -10.20 6.04
N TRP A 128 -17.66 -10.45 4.74
CA TRP A 128 -16.71 -11.16 3.87
C TRP A 128 -17.01 -10.86 2.40
N ALA A 129 -16.72 -9.64 1.96
CA ALA A 129 -16.94 -9.22 0.58
C ALA A 129 -15.76 -9.64 -0.29
N ARG A 130 -15.99 -10.48 -1.29
CA ARG A 130 -14.97 -10.89 -2.26
C ARG A 130 -15.03 -10.00 -3.48
N VAL A 131 -13.98 -9.23 -3.71
CA VAL A 131 -13.86 -8.31 -4.83
C VAL A 131 -12.93 -8.92 -5.86
N GLN A 132 -13.42 -9.02 -7.10
CA GLN A 132 -12.61 -9.44 -8.24
C GLN A 132 -11.89 -8.22 -8.84
N PRO A 133 -10.68 -8.40 -9.39
CA PRO A 133 -9.99 -7.29 -10.03
C PRO A 133 -10.74 -6.79 -11.26
N SER A 134 -10.79 -5.48 -11.43
CA SER A 134 -11.30 -4.82 -12.64
C SER A 134 -10.29 -4.84 -13.79
N GLU A 135 -9.02 -4.97 -13.46
CA GLU A 135 -7.92 -5.04 -14.41
C GLU A 135 -6.81 -5.93 -13.84
N THR A 136 -6.21 -6.75 -14.69
CA THR A 136 -5.02 -7.54 -14.38
C THR A 136 -4.00 -7.40 -15.51
N GLY A 137 -2.72 -7.61 -15.18
CA GLY A 137 -1.66 -7.58 -16.17
C GLY A 137 -0.30 -7.95 -15.56
N ARG A 138 0.77 -7.65 -16.28
CA ARG A 138 2.15 -7.86 -15.84
C ARG A 138 2.90 -6.54 -15.78
N ALA A 139 3.63 -6.34 -14.69
CA ALA A 139 4.58 -5.26 -14.52
C ALA A 139 5.92 -5.90 -14.13
N ASN A 140 6.91 -5.80 -15.02
CA ASN A 140 8.19 -6.50 -14.88
C ASN A 140 7.98 -8.02 -14.76
N ASP A 141 8.53 -8.61 -13.69
CA ASP A 141 8.45 -10.05 -13.43
C ASP A 141 7.23 -10.47 -12.58
N HIS A 142 6.38 -9.50 -12.19
CA HIS A 142 5.21 -9.74 -11.34
C HIS A 142 3.92 -9.55 -12.13
N TYR A 143 2.84 -10.17 -11.63
CA TYR A 143 1.48 -9.82 -11.99
C TYR A 143 1.02 -8.62 -11.18
N TYR A 144 0.06 -7.88 -11.72
CA TYR A 144 -0.68 -6.89 -10.95
C TYR A 144 -2.19 -7.09 -11.10
N ALA A 145 -2.91 -6.61 -10.10
CA ALA A 145 -4.37 -6.54 -10.11
C ALA A 145 -4.83 -5.18 -9.57
N LYS A 146 -5.82 -4.57 -10.25
CA LYS A 146 -6.47 -3.34 -9.82
C LYS A 146 -7.89 -3.63 -9.37
N PHE A 147 -8.31 -2.97 -8.29
CA PHE A 147 -9.64 -3.08 -7.70
C PHE A 147 -10.18 -1.67 -7.50
N THR A 148 -11.15 -1.25 -8.30
CA THR A 148 -11.68 0.12 -8.22
C THR A 148 -12.44 0.34 -6.93
N TYR A 149 -12.48 1.60 -6.46
CA TYR A 149 -13.32 1.99 -5.33
C TYR A 149 -14.78 1.56 -5.54
N ALA A 150 -15.31 1.77 -6.75
CA ALA A 150 -16.70 1.44 -7.09
C ALA A 150 -16.99 -0.05 -6.91
N ASP A 151 -16.12 -0.93 -7.42
CA ASP A 151 -16.29 -2.38 -7.29
C ASP A 151 -16.17 -2.80 -5.82
N CYS A 152 -15.20 -2.24 -5.11
CA CYS A 152 -15.03 -2.51 -3.67
C CYS A 152 -16.26 -2.13 -2.86
N VAL A 153 -16.80 -0.94 -3.05
CA VAL A 153 -17.99 -0.43 -2.33
C VAL A 153 -19.24 -1.24 -2.71
N LYS A 154 -19.38 -1.61 -3.97
CA LYS A 154 -20.49 -2.46 -4.44
C LYS A 154 -20.52 -3.79 -3.71
N GLU A 155 -19.38 -4.50 -3.65
CA GLU A 155 -19.32 -5.81 -3.00
C GLU A 155 -19.37 -5.71 -1.46
N LEU A 156 -18.76 -4.67 -0.88
CA LEU A 156 -18.81 -4.41 0.56
C LEU A 156 -20.22 -3.99 1.03
N GLY A 157 -21.02 -3.37 0.13
CA GLY A 157 -22.36 -2.87 0.43
C GLY A 157 -22.38 -1.59 1.27
N THR A 158 -21.24 -0.94 1.44
CA THR A 158 -21.05 0.32 2.19
C THR A 158 -19.79 1.04 1.76
N GLY A 159 -19.63 2.32 2.15
CA GLY A 159 -18.40 3.07 1.93
C GLY A 159 -17.22 2.61 2.80
N PHE A 160 -16.02 3.06 2.46
CA PHE A 160 -14.81 2.69 3.20
C PHE A 160 -14.74 3.27 4.63
N ASP A 161 -15.59 4.25 4.95
CA ASP A 161 -15.79 4.72 6.34
C ASP A 161 -16.23 3.57 7.27
N LYS A 162 -16.85 2.52 6.71
CA LYS A 162 -17.28 1.30 7.43
C LYS A 162 -16.32 0.12 7.24
N LEU A 163 -15.26 0.26 6.46
CA LEU A 163 -14.27 -0.79 6.30
C LEU A 163 -13.54 -1.04 7.63
N ASP A 164 -13.43 -2.30 8.02
CA ASP A 164 -12.72 -2.74 9.22
C ASP A 164 -11.42 -3.44 8.89
N GLN A 165 -11.42 -4.28 7.85
CA GLN A 165 -10.27 -5.08 7.48
C GLN A 165 -10.24 -5.34 5.97
N LEU A 166 -9.01 -5.42 5.43
CA LEU A 166 -8.71 -5.78 4.05
C LEU A 166 -7.78 -6.99 4.03
N HIS A 167 -8.04 -7.93 3.13
CA HIS A 167 -7.13 -9.04 2.84
C HIS A 167 -6.82 -9.10 1.35
N ALA A 168 -5.55 -9.41 1.03
CA ALA A 168 -5.18 -9.94 -0.28
C ALA A 168 -5.11 -11.46 -0.16
N ALA A 169 -5.89 -12.16 -0.95
CA ALA A 169 -6.15 -13.59 -0.80
C ALA A 169 -6.05 -14.33 -2.13
N ALA A 170 -5.78 -15.63 -2.05
CA ALA A 170 -5.80 -16.54 -3.20
C ALA A 170 -7.16 -17.20 -3.38
N LYS A 171 -7.65 -17.29 -4.62
CA LYS A 171 -8.83 -18.11 -4.97
C LYS A 171 -8.50 -19.60 -4.98
N ASN A 172 -7.83 -20.08 -6.04
CA ASN A 172 -7.59 -21.52 -6.24
C ASN A 172 -6.12 -21.87 -6.48
N GLY A 173 -5.20 -20.96 -6.32
CA GLY A 173 -3.79 -21.21 -6.58
C GLY A 173 -2.91 -20.63 -5.49
N ASP A 174 -1.61 -20.85 -5.61
CA ASP A 174 -0.64 -20.26 -4.71
C ASP A 174 -0.26 -18.87 -5.22
N ILE A 175 -0.23 -17.89 -4.32
CA ILE A 175 0.23 -16.53 -4.63
C ILE A 175 1.24 -16.05 -3.59
N THR A 176 2.07 -15.10 -4.02
CA THR A 176 2.93 -14.29 -3.15
C THR A 176 2.64 -12.83 -3.44
N VAL A 177 2.15 -12.10 -2.45
CA VAL A 177 1.87 -10.65 -2.55
C VAL A 177 3.11 -9.89 -2.13
N TYR A 178 3.52 -8.91 -2.96
CA TYR A 178 4.69 -8.05 -2.73
C TYR A 178 4.33 -6.64 -2.29
N SER A 179 3.27 -6.08 -2.85
CA SER A 179 2.82 -4.74 -2.48
C SER A 179 1.30 -4.61 -2.55
N ILE A 180 0.76 -3.75 -1.70
CA ILE A 180 -0.60 -3.25 -1.77
C ILE A 180 -0.52 -1.74 -1.63
N CYS A 181 -0.99 -1.02 -2.64
CA CYS A 181 -1.08 0.43 -2.64
C CYS A 181 -2.52 0.86 -2.92
N TYR A 182 -2.89 2.05 -2.47
CA TYR A 182 -4.08 2.72 -2.95
C TYR A 182 -3.66 3.91 -3.80
N CYS A 183 -4.04 3.90 -5.06
CA CYS A 183 -3.70 4.91 -6.05
C CYS A 183 -4.89 5.85 -6.24
N THR A 184 -4.60 7.15 -6.34
CA THR A 184 -5.61 8.18 -6.64
C THR A 184 -5.20 8.86 -7.94
N PRO A 185 -5.89 8.62 -9.06
CA PRO A 185 -5.58 9.26 -10.34
C PRO A 185 -5.55 10.77 -10.22
N ALA A 186 -4.55 11.41 -10.83
CA ALA A 186 -4.53 12.86 -11.00
C ALA A 186 -5.78 13.30 -11.80
N ARG A 187 -6.39 14.40 -11.40
CA ARG A 187 -7.57 14.96 -12.08
C ARG A 187 -7.16 15.76 -13.30
#